data_e0f7c868feac050abb178a3770a7b7d9
#
_entry.id   e0f7c868feac050abb178a3770a7b7d9
#
_cell.length_a   1.000
_cell.length_b   1.000
_cell.length_c   1.000
_cell.angle_alpha   90.00
_cell.angle_beta   90.00
_cell.angle_gamma   90.00
#
_symmetry.space_group_name_H-M   'P 1'
#
loop_
_entity.id
_entity.type
_entity.pdbx_description
1 polymer ?
#
loop_
_entity_poly.entity_id
_entity_poly.type
_entity_poly.pdbx_seq_one_letter_code
_entity_poly.pdbx_strand_id
1 'polypeptide(L)'
;MTEDDSSTGQTWRPSGRREEPRATRAERRAAEKDAEKETMADKGRQSPWYVEIPIIIVIALLISVGVQTFVGRVYLIPSESMQPTLHGCEGCTGDRIWVDKMTYRFSEPEPGDVLVFNGPPSWDGAFVNQRSENPVVNSLQTLGSWIGVVAPDENALVKRVIATGGQTVQCREEDPGIMVDGKLVDESFTLAPPQNPVDPATGSLACGGPYFGPVTIPDDHLWMMGDNRTNSLDSRYHLGDEHQGSVPVDNVVGKVQAIILPFSRIGGVDDPDIQAN
;
A
#
# COMPACT_ATOMS: atom_id res chain seq x y z
N MET A 1 -67.56 60.40 30.81
CA MET A 1 -68.08 60.00 32.11
C MET A 1 -67.01 59.10 32.74
N THR A 2 -66.33 59.69 33.61
CA THR A 2 -65.74 59.27 34.92
C THR A 2 -64.56 58.30 34.78
N GLU A 3 -63.33 58.83 34.93
CA GLU A 3 -62.60 58.89 36.21
C GLU A 3 -62.47 57.50 36.90
N ASP A 4 -61.25 56.96 37.09
CA ASP A 4 -60.56 57.28 38.31
C ASP A 4 -59.09 56.77 38.25
N ASP A 5 -58.28 57.54 38.83
CA ASP A 5 -56.91 57.57 39.20
C ASP A 5 -56.59 56.48 40.28
N SER A 6 -55.44 55.83 40.16
CA SER A 6 -54.67 55.52 41.37
C SER A 6 -53.22 55.23 41.05
N SER A 7 -52.38 56.17 41.36
CA SER A 7 -50.95 56.10 41.49
C SER A 7 -50.55 55.05 42.53
N THR A 8 -49.56 54.19 42.15
CA THR A 8 -48.68 53.59 43.15
C THR A 8 -47.24 53.71 42.68
N GLY A 9 -46.57 54.67 43.33
CA GLY A 9 -45.16 54.89 43.19
C GLY A 9 -44.34 53.69 43.61
N GLN A 10 -43.64 53.10 42.65
CA GLN A 10 -42.50 52.19 42.92
C GLN A 10 -41.25 53.02 43.06
N THR A 11 -40.78 53.19 44.28
CA THR A 11 -39.46 53.75 44.57
C THR A 11 -38.37 52.86 44.04
N TRP A 12 -37.69 53.30 42.96
CA TRP A 12 -36.49 52.72 42.46
C TRP A 12 -35.40 52.81 43.55
N ARG A 13 -34.96 51.67 44.12
CA ARG A 13 -33.75 51.56 44.90
C ARG A 13 -32.55 51.29 43.96
N PRO A 14 -31.51 52.14 43.96
CA PRO A 14 -30.31 51.82 43.28
C PRO A 14 -29.63 50.60 43.93
N SER A 15 -29.49 49.51 43.20
CA SER A 15 -28.69 48.36 43.59
C SER A 15 -27.29 48.83 43.89
N GLY A 16 -26.85 48.79 45.09
CA GLY A 16 -25.53 49.15 45.54
C GLY A 16 -24.53 48.23 44.77
N ARG A 17 -23.78 48.83 43.88
CA ARG A 17 -22.60 48.21 43.29
C ARG A 17 -21.67 47.92 44.45
N ARG A 18 -21.49 46.64 44.82
CA ARG A 18 -20.42 46.24 45.74
C ARG A 18 -19.11 46.63 45.08
N GLU A 19 -18.46 47.67 45.62
CA GLU A 19 -17.08 47.98 45.25
C GLU A 19 -16.24 46.82 45.76
N GLU A 20 -15.71 46.03 44.81
CA GLU A 20 -14.67 45.06 45.13
C GLU A 20 -13.46 45.82 45.76
N PRO A 21 -12.94 45.31 46.86
CA PRO A 21 -11.84 45.97 47.55
C PRO A 21 -10.66 46.06 46.57
N ARG A 22 -10.24 47.29 46.27
CA ARG A 22 -9.05 47.54 45.44
C ARG A 22 -7.85 46.88 46.12
N ALA A 23 -7.28 45.85 45.44
CA ALA A 23 -6.11 45.16 45.92
C ALA A 23 -5.01 46.18 46.32
N THR A 24 -4.45 45.97 47.47
CA THR A 24 -3.41 46.86 48.04
C THR A 24 -2.16 46.81 47.12
N ARG A 25 -1.34 47.84 47.18
CA ARG A 25 -0.08 47.94 46.41
C ARG A 25 0.86 46.77 46.71
N ALA A 26 0.75 46.17 47.91
CA ALA A 26 1.51 45.01 48.33
C ALA A 26 1.00 43.72 47.63
N GLU A 27 -0.32 43.52 47.55
CA GLU A 27 -0.97 42.39 46.91
C GLU A 27 -0.72 42.36 45.37
N ARG A 28 -0.76 43.54 44.74
CA ARG A 28 -0.39 43.70 43.32
C ARG A 28 1.04 43.30 43.03
N ARG A 29 1.98 43.72 43.91
CA ARG A 29 3.41 43.36 43.76
C ARG A 29 3.68 41.90 44.07
N ALA A 30 2.90 41.25 44.92
CA ALA A 30 2.97 39.80 45.15
C ALA A 30 2.47 39.05 43.94
N ALA A 31 1.28 39.41 43.41
CA ALA A 31 0.74 38.83 42.20
C ALA A 31 1.64 38.98 40.95
N GLU A 32 2.27 40.17 40.80
CA GLU A 32 3.28 40.40 39.75
C GLU A 32 4.51 39.46 39.85
N LYS A 33 5.02 39.29 41.08
CA LYS A 33 6.13 38.38 41.35
C LYS A 33 5.80 36.91 41.14
N ASP A 34 4.57 36.50 41.47
CA ASP A 34 4.12 35.14 41.25
C ASP A 34 3.84 34.86 39.77
N ALA A 35 3.29 35.80 39.02
CA ALA A 35 3.13 35.75 37.59
C ALA A 35 4.50 35.73 36.85
N GLU A 36 5.47 36.52 37.38
CA GLU A 36 6.85 36.51 36.83
C GLU A 36 7.58 35.19 37.10
N LYS A 37 7.34 34.55 38.27
CA LYS A 37 7.84 33.22 38.60
C LYS A 37 7.19 32.14 37.77
N GLU A 38 5.89 32.20 37.53
CA GLU A 38 5.18 31.25 36.65
C GLU A 38 5.68 31.36 35.19
N THR A 39 5.85 32.59 34.69
CA THR A 39 6.39 32.79 33.33
C THR A 39 7.86 32.35 33.19
N MET A 40 8.68 32.51 34.25
CA MET A 40 10.06 32.00 34.26
C MET A 40 10.11 30.49 34.40
N ALA A 41 9.21 29.87 35.18
CA ALA A 41 9.11 28.42 35.30
C ALA A 41 8.63 27.77 34.00
N ASP A 42 7.72 28.39 33.26
CA ASP A 42 7.26 27.93 31.94
C ASP A 42 8.36 28.09 30.86
N LYS A 43 9.11 29.18 30.89
CA LYS A 43 10.27 29.39 30.01
C LYS A 43 11.42 28.41 30.25
N GLY A 44 11.60 27.93 31.49
CA GLY A 44 12.62 26.92 31.85
C GLY A 44 12.23 25.50 31.45
N ARG A 45 10.97 25.27 31.04
CA ARG A 45 10.43 23.97 30.65
C ARG A 45 10.39 23.75 29.13
N GLN A 46 10.61 24.80 28.36
CA GLN A 46 10.68 24.71 26.90
C GLN A 46 12.06 24.20 26.50
N SER A 47 12.10 22.95 26.03
CA SER A 47 13.33 22.40 25.45
C SER A 47 13.75 23.28 24.26
N PRO A 48 15.04 23.55 24.09
CA PRO A 48 15.50 24.35 22.96
C PRO A 48 15.18 23.65 21.64
N TRP A 49 14.68 24.39 20.66
CA TRP A 49 14.23 23.88 19.35
C TRP A 49 15.22 22.92 18.66
N TYR A 50 16.53 23.12 18.88
CA TYR A 50 17.58 22.27 18.34
C TYR A 50 17.65 20.89 19.01
N VAL A 51 16.94 20.66 20.12
CA VAL A 51 16.74 19.35 20.74
C VAL A 51 15.39 18.75 20.32
N GLU A 52 14.34 19.57 20.25
CA GLU A 52 13.01 19.11 19.90
C GLU A 52 12.92 18.61 18.44
N ILE A 53 13.51 19.37 17.50
CA ILE A 53 13.46 18.98 16.07
C ILE A 53 14.15 17.63 15.82
N PRO A 54 15.37 17.34 16.30
CA PRO A 54 15.97 16.03 16.15
C PRO A 54 15.15 14.90 16.77
N ILE A 55 14.54 15.12 17.93
CA ILE A 55 13.69 14.13 18.59
C ILE A 55 12.45 13.82 17.73
N ILE A 56 11.78 14.85 17.20
CA ILE A 56 10.62 14.70 16.32
C ILE A 56 11.02 13.93 15.06
N ILE A 57 12.17 14.24 14.46
CA ILE A 57 12.70 13.54 13.27
C ILE A 57 12.94 12.05 13.60
N VAL A 58 13.59 11.74 14.73
CA VAL A 58 13.84 10.37 15.13
C VAL A 58 12.54 9.61 15.36
N ILE A 59 11.57 10.19 16.06
CA ILE A 59 10.26 9.58 16.27
C ILE A 59 9.55 9.35 14.92
N ALA A 60 9.55 10.32 14.03
CA ALA A 60 8.93 10.19 12.71
C ALA A 60 9.59 9.07 11.87
N LEU A 61 10.92 8.96 11.92
CA LEU A 61 11.65 7.86 11.26
C LEU A 61 11.30 6.51 11.86
N LEU A 62 11.24 6.38 13.18
CA LEU A 62 10.85 5.13 13.85
C LEU A 62 9.42 4.71 13.49
N ILE A 63 8.49 5.65 13.46
CA ILE A 63 7.11 5.40 13.03
C ILE A 63 7.10 4.98 11.55
N SER A 64 7.82 5.67 10.68
CA SER A 64 7.90 5.35 9.25
C SER A 64 8.42 3.93 9.02
N VAL A 65 9.52 3.55 9.68
CA VAL A 65 10.07 2.19 9.61
C VAL A 65 9.06 1.17 10.14
N GLY A 66 8.41 1.46 11.26
CA GLY A 66 7.37 0.59 11.83
C GLY A 66 6.21 0.35 10.85
N VAL A 67 5.67 1.40 10.25
CA VAL A 67 4.60 1.29 9.25
C VAL A 67 5.05 0.46 8.05
N GLN A 68 6.21 0.74 7.47
CA GLN A 68 6.71 0.04 6.30
C GLN A 68 7.04 -1.44 6.56
N THR A 69 7.43 -1.77 7.79
CA THR A 69 7.76 -3.14 8.17
C THR A 69 6.51 -3.98 8.42
N PHE A 70 5.53 -3.41 9.13
CA PHE A 70 4.41 -4.18 9.68
C PHE A 70 3.06 -3.91 8.98
N VAL A 71 2.82 -2.71 8.47
CA VAL A 71 1.51 -2.32 7.93
C VAL A 71 1.48 -2.40 6.42
N GLY A 72 2.38 -1.71 5.75
CA GLY A 72 2.41 -1.72 4.29
C GLY A 72 3.51 -0.82 3.73
N ARG A 73 3.79 -1.00 2.46
CA ARG A 73 4.89 -0.33 1.76
C ARG A 73 4.51 0.08 0.36
N VAL A 74 5.17 1.12 -0.14
CA VAL A 74 5.02 1.58 -1.52
C VAL A 74 6.03 0.86 -2.41
N TYR A 75 5.56 0.33 -3.54
CA TYR A 75 6.39 -0.25 -4.60
C TYR A 75 6.21 0.51 -5.91
N LEU A 76 7.25 0.52 -6.74
CA LEU A 76 7.22 1.04 -8.10
C LEU A 76 7.03 -0.14 -9.06
N ILE A 77 6.16 0.01 -10.05
CA ILE A 77 5.96 -0.98 -11.11
C ILE A 77 6.92 -0.68 -12.27
N PRO A 78 7.94 -1.53 -12.50
CA PRO A 78 8.95 -1.27 -13.53
C PRO A 78 8.63 -1.88 -14.89
N SER A 79 7.64 -2.79 -14.99
CA SER A 79 7.39 -3.61 -16.16
C SER A 79 5.94 -3.54 -16.64
N GLU A 80 5.71 -3.99 -17.86
CA GLU A 80 4.40 -4.02 -18.51
C GLU A 80 3.59 -5.28 -18.21
N SER A 81 4.15 -6.22 -17.44
CA SER A 81 3.56 -7.56 -17.24
C SER A 81 2.18 -7.58 -16.58
N MET A 82 1.80 -6.49 -15.92
CA MET A 82 0.51 -6.35 -15.22
C MET A 82 -0.45 -5.38 -15.91
N GLN A 83 -0.15 -4.91 -17.13
CA GLN A 83 -1.11 -4.10 -17.89
C GLN A 83 -2.35 -4.93 -18.27
N PRO A 84 -3.54 -4.32 -18.26
CA PRO A 84 -3.84 -2.90 -18.07
C PRO A 84 -3.99 -2.51 -16.60
N THR A 85 -4.01 -3.47 -15.65
CA THR A 85 -4.26 -3.22 -14.24
C THR A 85 -3.21 -2.29 -13.63
N LEU A 86 -1.94 -2.61 -13.81
CA LEU A 86 -0.81 -1.79 -13.35
C LEU A 86 0.08 -1.44 -14.53
N HIS A 87 0.47 -0.17 -14.63
CA HIS A 87 1.33 0.32 -15.70
C HIS A 87 2.77 0.52 -15.23
N GLY A 88 3.68 -0.03 -16.00
CA GLY A 88 5.11 0.19 -15.89
C GLY A 88 5.76 0.01 -17.25
N CYS A 89 6.94 0.55 -17.46
CA CYS A 89 7.78 0.31 -18.62
C CYS A 89 9.21 0.76 -18.32
N GLU A 90 10.16 0.27 -19.09
CA GLU A 90 11.54 0.72 -18.98
C GLU A 90 11.65 2.21 -19.34
N GLY A 91 12.20 3.00 -18.42
CA GLY A 91 12.41 4.44 -18.61
C GLY A 91 11.18 5.34 -18.51
N CYS A 92 9.99 4.80 -18.23
CA CYS A 92 8.80 5.61 -17.98
C CYS A 92 8.53 5.80 -16.48
N THR A 93 7.60 6.72 -16.17
CA THR A 93 7.07 6.86 -14.81
C THR A 93 6.00 5.78 -14.58
N GLY A 94 6.40 4.65 -14.00
CA GLY A 94 5.50 3.56 -13.64
C GLY A 94 4.56 3.92 -12.49
N ASP A 95 3.52 3.09 -12.32
CA ASP A 95 2.61 3.21 -11.18
C ASP A 95 3.36 2.99 -9.87
N ARG A 96 3.01 3.78 -8.85
CA ARG A 96 3.39 3.49 -7.46
C ARG A 96 2.18 2.92 -6.75
N ILE A 97 2.34 1.74 -6.21
CA ILE A 97 1.28 0.97 -5.57
C ILE A 97 1.48 0.93 -4.06
N TRP A 98 0.38 0.93 -3.32
CA TRP A 98 0.36 0.63 -1.90
C TRP A 98 0.11 -0.87 -1.71
N VAL A 99 1.03 -1.52 -1.01
CA VAL A 99 0.98 -2.95 -0.70
C VAL A 99 0.72 -3.13 0.79
N ASP A 100 -0.37 -3.78 1.11
CA ASP A 100 -0.76 -4.13 2.48
C ASP A 100 -0.13 -5.47 2.89
N LYS A 101 0.60 -5.43 4.00
CA LYS A 101 1.25 -6.60 4.61
C LYS A 101 0.43 -7.23 5.73
N MET A 102 -0.67 -6.60 6.11
CA MET A 102 -1.51 -7.06 7.22
C MET A 102 -2.54 -8.08 6.78
N THR A 103 -3.06 -7.96 5.56
CA THR A 103 -4.15 -8.80 5.03
C THR A 103 -3.85 -10.29 5.24
N TYR A 104 -2.69 -10.76 4.79
CA TYR A 104 -2.34 -12.20 4.85
C TYR A 104 -1.74 -12.67 6.18
N ARG A 105 -1.86 -11.86 7.22
CA ARG A 105 -1.69 -12.33 8.62
C ARG A 105 -2.96 -12.94 9.20
N PHE A 106 -4.10 -12.64 8.58
CA PHE A 106 -5.44 -13.01 9.08
C PHE A 106 -6.30 -13.73 8.04
N SER A 107 -5.88 -13.74 6.77
CA SER A 107 -6.54 -14.42 5.65
C SER A 107 -5.50 -15.08 4.76
N GLU A 108 -5.94 -15.94 3.87
CA GLU A 108 -5.09 -16.54 2.83
C GLU A 108 -5.27 -15.80 1.50
N PRO A 109 -4.30 -15.87 0.57
CA PRO A 109 -4.46 -15.37 -0.78
C PRO A 109 -5.57 -16.10 -1.52
N GLU A 110 -6.42 -15.36 -2.24
CA GLU A 110 -7.53 -15.90 -3.01
C GLU A 110 -7.31 -15.67 -4.52
N PRO A 111 -7.92 -16.54 -5.40
CA PRO A 111 -7.90 -16.28 -6.83
C PRO A 111 -8.50 -14.91 -7.16
N GLY A 112 -7.80 -14.14 -8.00
CA GLY A 112 -8.14 -12.75 -8.30
C GLY A 112 -7.25 -11.73 -7.61
N ASP A 113 -6.66 -12.05 -6.47
CA ASP A 113 -5.76 -11.16 -5.73
C ASP A 113 -4.52 -10.77 -6.54
N VAL A 114 -4.16 -9.50 -6.52
CA VAL A 114 -2.88 -9.02 -7.06
C VAL A 114 -1.87 -8.90 -5.93
N LEU A 115 -0.77 -9.66 -6.01
CA LEU A 115 0.22 -9.79 -4.96
C LEU A 115 1.58 -9.26 -5.36
N VAL A 116 2.29 -8.70 -4.36
CA VAL A 116 3.75 -8.58 -4.39
C VAL A 116 4.33 -9.79 -3.67
N PHE A 117 5.30 -10.45 -4.29
CA PHE A 117 5.97 -11.62 -3.72
C PHE A 117 7.44 -11.66 -4.13
N ASN A 118 8.27 -12.32 -3.35
CA ASN A 118 9.65 -12.59 -3.68
C ASN A 118 9.69 -13.78 -4.64
N GLY A 119 10.27 -13.58 -5.84
CA GLY A 119 10.41 -14.66 -6.81
C GLY A 119 11.19 -15.84 -6.21
N PRO A 120 10.79 -17.10 -6.49
CA PRO A 120 11.66 -18.24 -6.19
C PRO A 120 13.02 -18.09 -6.86
N PRO A 121 14.10 -18.72 -6.36
CA PRO A 121 15.42 -18.63 -6.98
C PRO A 121 15.45 -19.04 -8.47
N SER A 122 14.54 -19.92 -8.89
CA SER A 122 14.36 -20.33 -10.29
C SER A 122 13.84 -19.21 -11.20
N TRP A 123 13.31 -18.10 -10.62
CA TRP A 123 12.76 -16.95 -11.33
C TRP A 123 13.73 -15.75 -11.41
N ASP A 124 14.98 -15.91 -10.97
CA ASP A 124 15.97 -14.81 -10.86
C ASP A 124 16.26 -14.09 -12.19
N GLY A 125 16.01 -14.72 -13.34
CA GLY A 125 16.15 -14.10 -14.66
C GLY A 125 15.15 -12.96 -14.96
N ALA A 126 14.12 -12.78 -14.15
CA ALA A 126 13.09 -11.74 -14.29
C ALA A 126 13.43 -10.44 -13.53
N PHE A 127 14.48 -10.45 -12.70
CA PHE A 127 14.84 -9.30 -11.88
C PHE A 127 15.83 -8.37 -12.56
N VAL A 128 15.48 -7.09 -12.65
CA VAL A 128 16.37 -6.02 -13.10
C VAL A 128 16.76 -5.18 -11.88
N ASN A 129 18.02 -5.30 -11.47
CA ASN A 129 18.54 -4.45 -10.39
C ASN A 129 18.59 -2.99 -10.85
N GLN A 130 17.80 -2.13 -10.25
CA GLN A 130 17.73 -0.69 -10.56
C GLN A 130 18.65 0.17 -9.68
N ARG A 131 19.49 -0.45 -8.85
CA ARG A 131 20.41 0.30 -8.00
C ARG A 131 21.66 0.75 -8.73
N SER A 132 22.16 1.92 -8.31
CA SER A 132 23.41 2.46 -8.82
C SER A 132 24.60 1.59 -8.41
N GLU A 133 25.52 1.32 -9.31
CA GLU A 133 26.80 0.66 -9.02
C GLU A 133 27.73 1.55 -8.16
N ASN A 134 27.45 2.84 -8.04
CA ASN A 134 28.23 3.76 -7.21
C ASN A 134 27.91 3.49 -5.71
N PRO A 135 28.93 3.12 -4.89
CA PRO A 135 28.69 2.72 -3.49
C PRO A 135 28.10 3.84 -2.64
N VAL A 136 28.40 5.11 -2.91
CA VAL A 136 27.84 6.24 -2.16
C VAL A 136 26.37 6.42 -2.50
N VAL A 137 26.01 6.37 -3.79
CA VAL A 137 24.63 6.49 -4.25
C VAL A 137 23.81 5.29 -3.76
N ASN A 138 24.37 4.09 -3.83
CA ASN A 138 23.72 2.87 -3.31
C ASN A 138 23.46 2.97 -1.79
N SER A 139 24.40 3.48 -0.99
CA SER A 139 24.18 3.70 0.45
C SER A 139 23.06 4.71 0.71
N LEU A 140 23.00 5.81 -0.06
CA LEU A 140 21.92 6.80 0.03
C LEU A 140 20.56 6.20 -0.43
N GLN A 141 20.56 5.38 -1.48
CA GLN A 141 19.38 4.65 -1.92
C GLN A 141 18.90 3.65 -0.85
N THR A 142 19.83 2.98 -0.16
CA THR A 142 19.51 2.06 0.95
C THR A 142 18.85 2.80 2.11
N LEU A 143 19.42 3.94 2.53
CA LEU A 143 18.79 4.80 3.54
C LEU A 143 17.44 5.33 3.07
N GLY A 144 17.35 5.77 1.81
CA GLY A 144 16.11 6.21 1.19
C GLY A 144 15.03 5.12 1.12
N SER A 145 15.42 3.85 0.95
CA SER A 145 14.47 2.74 0.94
C SER A 145 13.92 2.43 2.34
N TRP A 146 14.69 2.65 3.39
CA TRP A 146 14.21 2.48 4.77
C TRP A 146 13.15 3.51 5.17
N ILE A 147 13.20 4.70 4.58
CA ILE A 147 12.20 5.75 4.81
C ILE A 147 11.11 5.78 3.72
N GLY A 148 11.13 4.83 2.76
CA GLY A 148 10.11 4.70 1.71
C GLY A 148 10.21 5.69 0.55
N VAL A 149 11.32 6.43 0.44
CA VAL A 149 11.55 7.40 -0.66
C VAL A 149 12.08 6.71 -1.92
N VAL A 150 12.80 5.60 -1.75
CA VAL A 150 13.39 4.81 -2.83
C VAL A 150 12.81 3.40 -2.80
N ALA A 151 12.60 2.80 -3.97
CA ALA A 151 12.16 1.41 -4.08
C ALA A 151 13.15 0.45 -3.39
N PRO A 152 12.68 -0.61 -2.73
CA PRO A 152 13.54 -1.61 -2.12
C PRO A 152 14.35 -2.37 -3.18
N ASP A 153 15.52 -2.87 -2.79
CA ASP A 153 16.34 -3.78 -3.58
C ASP A 153 15.95 -5.22 -3.23
N GLU A 154 14.75 -5.58 -3.61
CA GLU A 154 14.21 -6.91 -3.38
C GLU A 154 13.83 -7.49 -4.73
N ASN A 155 13.98 -8.80 -4.94
CA ASN A 155 13.48 -9.51 -6.12
C ASN A 155 11.94 -9.62 -6.03
N ALA A 156 11.29 -8.46 -5.92
CA ALA A 156 9.86 -8.36 -5.74
C ALA A 156 9.17 -8.33 -7.11
N LEU A 157 8.35 -9.33 -7.35
CA LEU A 157 7.51 -9.49 -8.53
C LEU A 157 6.06 -9.15 -8.16
N VAL A 158 5.30 -8.72 -9.17
CA VAL A 158 3.86 -8.47 -9.01
C VAL A 158 3.11 -9.30 -10.03
N LYS A 159 2.19 -10.15 -9.58
CA LYS A 159 1.32 -11.00 -10.41
C LYS A 159 -0.03 -11.17 -9.75
N ARG A 160 -0.99 -11.70 -10.53
CA ARG A 160 -2.31 -12.09 -10.04
C ARG A 160 -2.36 -13.57 -9.70
N VAL A 161 -3.02 -13.91 -8.60
CA VAL A 161 -3.32 -15.30 -8.23
C VAL A 161 -4.40 -15.84 -9.17
N ILE A 162 -4.10 -16.95 -9.82
CA ILE A 162 -5.03 -17.64 -10.71
C ILE A 162 -5.58 -18.89 -10.06
N ALA A 163 -4.74 -19.60 -9.30
CA ALA A 163 -5.15 -20.79 -8.55
C ALA A 163 -4.32 -20.91 -7.27
N THR A 164 -4.87 -21.60 -6.27
CA THR A 164 -4.29 -21.83 -4.95
C THR A 164 -4.05 -23.31 -4.69
N GLY A 165 -3.43 -23.65 -3.58
CA GLY A 165 -3.10 -25.01 -3.19
C GLY A 165 -4.26 -25.99 -3.31
N GLY A 166 -3.99 -27.19 -3.80
CA GLY A 166 -4.96 -28.27 -4.07
C GLY A 166 -5.68 -28.15 -5.42
N GLN A 167 -5.72 -27.00 -6.06
CA GLN A 167 -6.35 -26.80 -7.37
C GLN A 167 -5.46 -27.30 -8.51
N THR A 168 -6.09 -27.67 -9.62
CA THR A 168 -5.41 -28.08 -10.86
C THR A 168 -5.63 -27.04 -11.94
N VAL A 169 -4.53 -26.47 -12.46
CA VAL A 169 -4.55 -25.46 -13.52
C VAL A 169 -3.99 -26.02 -14.81
N GLN A 170 -4.60 -25.66 -15.94
CA GLN A 170 -4.16 -26.04 -17.28
C GLN A 170 -4.63 -25.06 -18.36
N CYS A 171 -3.97 -25.09 -19.51
CA CYS A 171 -4.50 -24.61 -20.77
C CYS A 171 -3.84 -25.40 -21.92
N ARG A 172 -4.61 -26.26 -22.55
CA ARG A 172 -4.19 -27.13 -23.65
C ARG A 172 -4.81 -26.68 -24.97
N GLU A 173 -4.46 -27.32 -26.06
CA GLU A 173 -4.93 -26.96 -27.40
C GLU A 173 -6.48 -26.99 -27.52
N GLU A 174 -7.12 -27.93 -26.83
CA GLU A 174 -8.58 -28.09 -26.83
C GLU A 174 -9.31 -27.21 -25.83
N ASP A 175 -8.61 -26.58 -24.89
CA ASP A 175 -9.23 -25.77 -23.85
C ASP A 175 -9.63 -24.38 -24.39
N PRO A 176 -10.80 -23.84 -24.00
CA PRO A 176 -11.25 -22.52 -24.46
C PRO A 176 -10.48 -21.35 -23.85
N GLY A 177 -9.61 -21.59 -22.88
CA GLY A 177 -8.81 -20.64 -22.11
C GLY A 177 -8.17 -21.30 -20.91
N ILE A 178 -7.73 -20.49 -19.94
CA ILE A 178 -7.18 -21.00 -18.68
C ILE A 178 -8.28 -21.73 -17.89
N MET A 179 -8.01 -22.98 -17.55
CA MET A 179 -8.94 -23.84 -16.80
C MET A 179 -8.38 -24.06 -15.38
N VAL A 180 -9.22 -23.92 -14.36
CA VAL A 180 -8.93 -24.30 -12.98
C VAL A 180 -10.01 -25.28 -12.52
N ASP A 181 -9.60 -26.47 -12.10
CA ASP A 181 -10.49 -27.59 -11.70
C ASP A 181 -11.57 -27.90 -12.76
N GLY A 182 -11.20 -27.76 -14.03
CA GLY A 182 -12.09 -27.99 -15.18
C GLY A 182 -13.09 -26.87 -15.48
N LYS A 183 -12.99 -25.72 -14.81
CA LYS A 183 -13.80 -24.52 -15.06
C LYS A 183 -12.98 -23.45 -15.74
N LEU A 184 -13.58 -22.70 -16.66
CA LEU A 184 -12.93 -21.58 -17.33
C LEU A 184 -12.78 -20.39 -16.38
N VAL A 185 -11.58 -19.83 -16.31
CA VAL A 185 -11.28 -18.61 -15.55
C VAL A 185 -11.82 -17.40 -16.28
N ASP A 186 -12.43 -16.46 -15.55
CA ASP A 186 -12.77 -15.14 -16.09
C ASP A 186 -11.48 -14.31 -16.30
N GLU A 187 -11.22 -13.91 -17.52
CA GLU A 187 -10.04 -13.17 -17.94
C GLU A 187 -10.36 -11.74 -18.41
N SER A 188 -11.52 -11.20 -18.00
CA SER A 188 -11.98 -9.86 -18.39
C SER A 188 -11.01 -8.72 -18.00
N PHE A 189 -10.15 -8.95 -17.03
CA PHE A 189 -9.13 -8.01 -16.56
C PHE A 189 -7.83 -8.03 -17.40
N THR A 190 -7.67 -8.95 -18.34
CA THR A 190 -6.44 -9.09 -19.11
C THR A 190 -6.32 -8.04 -20.22
N LEU A 191 -5.08 -7.79 -20.66
CA LEU A 191 -4.81 -6.84 -21.76
C LEU A 191 -5.39 -7.33 -23.09
N ALA A 192 -6.30 -6.56 -23.64
CA ALA A 192 -6.88 -6.79 -24.96
C ALA A 192 -6.78 -5.51 -25.83
N PRO A 193 -6.27 -5.55 -27.09
CA PRO A 193 -5.69 -6.72 -27.74
C PRO A 193 -4.36 -7.16 -27.09
N PRO A 194 -3.95 -8.43 -27.26
CA PRO A 194 -2.67 -8.95 -26.78
C PRO A 194 -1.48 -8.15 -27.34
N GLN A 195 -0.47 -7.91 -26.51
CA GLN A 195 0.70 -7.10 -26.89
C GLN A 195 1.63 -7.84 -27.86
N ASN A 196 1.87 -9.12 -27.60
CA ASN A 196 2.77 -9.95 -28.39
C ASN A 196 1.99 -11.07 -29.09
N PRO A 197 2.43 -11.51 -30.30
CA PRO A 197 1.86 -12.67 -30.96
C PRO A 197 2.22 -13.95 -30.19
N VAL A 198 1.36 -14.95 -30.28
CA VAL A 198 1.59 -16.29 -29.74
C VAL A 198 1.83 -17.24 -30.92
N ASP A 199 2.85 -18.11 -30.79
CA ASP A 199 3.12 -19.15 -31.78
C ASP A 199 2.01 -20.22 -31.72
N PRO A 200 1.21 -20.40 -32.80
CA PRO A 200 0.09 -21.32 -32.78
C PRO A 200 0.50 -22.80 -32.69
N ALA A 201 1.78 -23.13 -32.94
CA ALA A 201 2.27 -24.50 -32.80
C ALA A 201 2.51 -24.90 -31.34
N THR A 202 2.70 -23.93 -30.43
CA THR A 202 3.09 -24.17 -29.03
C THR A 202 2.16 -23.54 -28.03
N GLY A 203 1.18 -22.74 -28.49
CA GLY A 203 0.29 -22.00 -27.61
C GLY A 203 -0.91 -21.40 -28.34
N SER A 204 -1.72 -20.64 -27.62
CA SER A 204 -2.85 -19.93 -28.20
C SER A 204 -3.08 -18.57 -27.51
N LEU A 205 -3.83 -17.69 -28.19
CA LEU A 205 -4.27 -16.43 -27.59
C LEU A 205 -5.26 -16.69 -26.42
N ALA A 206 -6.04 -17.77 -26.48
CA ALA A 206 -6.92 -18.17 -25.41
C ALA A 206 -6.15 -18.60 -24.15
N CYS A 207 -4.96 -19.20 -24.30
CA CYS A 207 -4.05 -19.49 -23.18
C CYS A 207 -3.17 -18.29 -22.79
N GLY A 208 -3.22 -17.21 -23.59
CA GLY A 208 -2.36 -16.03 -23.42
C GLY A 208 -0.87 -16.32 -23.58
N GLY A 209 -0.49 -17.41 -24.25
CA GLY A 209 0.87 -17.87 -24.40
C GLY A 209 0.98 -19.38 -24.64
N PRO A 210 2.07 -20.02 -24.16
CA PRO A 210 2.29 -21.45 -24.37
C PRO A 210 1.20 -22.32 -23.70
N TYR A 211 0.95 -23.49 -24.29
CA TYR A 211 0.15 -24.55 -23.65
C TYR A 211 0.88 -25.09 -22.42
N PHE A 212 0.12 -25.41 -21.38
CA PHE A 212 0.66 -25.94 -20.12
C PHE A 212 -0.32 -26.82 -19.38
N GLY A 213 0.21 -27.61 -18.44
CA GLY A 213 -0.56 -28.42 -17.50
C GLY A 213 -1.04 -29.75 -18.08
N PRO A 214 -1.88 -30.47 -17.32
CA PRO A 214 -2.38 -30.07 -15.98
C PRO A 214 -1.26 -30.00 -14.92
N VAL A 215 -1.31 -28.97 -14.08
CA VAL A 215 -0.44 -28.80 -12.92
C VAL A 215 -1.33 -28.74 -11.67
N THR A 216 -1.14 -29.67 -10.75
CA THR A 216 -1.78 -29.60 -9.43
C THR A 216 -0.91 -28.78 -8.50
N ILE A 217 -1.48 -27.70 -7.98
CA ILE A 217 -0.77 -26.76 -7.12
C ILE A 217 -0.54 -27.42 -5.75
N PRO A 218 0.70 -27.51 -5.25
CA PRO A 218 0.95 -28.02 -3.90
C PRO A 218 0.23 -27.19 -2.84
N ASP A 219 -0.06 -27.79 -1.69
CA ASP A 219 -0.56 -27.04 -0.52
C ASP A 219 0.42 -25.87 -0.20
N ASP A 220 -0.11 -24.76 0.30
CA ASP A 220 0.65 -23.55 0.60
C ASP A 220 1.40 -22.94 -0.60
N HIS A 221 0.94 -23.20 -1.83
CA HIS A 221 1.47 -22.60 -3.05
C HIS A 221 0.39 -21.88 -3.85
N LEU A 222 0.83 -21.01 -4.76
CA LEU A 222 0.01 -20.18 -5.62
C LEU A 222 0.45 -20.32 -7.07
N TRP A 223 -0.51 -20.33 -7.99
CA TRP A 223 -0.24 -20.17 -9.41
C TRP A 223 -0.43 -18.71 -9.81
N MET A 224 0.64 -18.08 -10.25
CA MET A 224 0.72 -16.66 -10.47
C MET A 224 0.83 -16.33 -11.94
N MET A 225 -0.01 -15.43 -12.47
CA MET A 225 0.08 -14.96 -13.86
C MET A 225 0.01 -13.44 -13.95
N GLY A 226 0.64 -12.87 -14.98
CA GLY A 226 0.50 -11.45 -15.29
C GLY A 226 -0.80 -11.17 -16.05
N ASP A 227 -1.38 -9.98 -15.87
CA ASP A 227 -2.57 -9.55 -16.58
C ASP A 227 -2.27 -9.26 -18.07
N ASN A 228 -1.03 -8.87 -18.38
CA ASN A 228 -0.51 -8.84 -19.76
C ASN A 228 0.00 -10.23 -20.14
N ARG A 229 -0.91 -11.13 -20.42
CA ARG A 229 -0.69 -12.56 -20.65
C ARG A 229 0.44 -12.87 -21.65
N THR A 230 0.56 -12.11 -22.71
CA THR A 230 1.55 -12.33 -23.77
C THR A 230 2.88 -11.62 -23.53
N ASN A 231 3.00 -10.83 -22.45
CA ASN A 231 4.22 -10.13 -22.05
C ASN A 231 4.50 -10.29 -20.55
N SER A 232 4.34 -11.50 -20.04
CA SER A 232 4.58 -11.82 -18.63
C SER A 232 5.39 -13.09 -18.51
N LEU A 233 6.55 -12.99 -17.87
CA LEU A 233 7.29 -14.15 -17.39
C LEU A 233 6.71 -14.52 -16.02
N ASP A 234 5.99 -15.64 -15.96
CA ASP A 234 5.20 -16.08 -14.80
C ASP A 234 5.17 -17.61 -14.67
N SER A 235 4.31 -18.16 -13.82
CA SER A 235 4.22 -19.59 -13.51
C SER A 235 4.28 -20.50 -14.74
N ARG A 236 3.70 -20.10 -15.87
CA ARG A 236 3.66 -20.87 -17.13
C ARG A 236 5.05 -21.16 -17.71
N TYR A 237 6.03 -20.32 -17.44
CA TYR A 237 7.38 -20.41 -17.98
C TYR A 237 8.37 -21.09 -17.04
N HIS A 238 7.93 -21.49 -15.83
CA HIS A 238 8.76 -22.09 -14.78
C HIS A 238 8.37 -23.53 -14.45
N LEU A 239 7.66 -24.22 -15.37
CA LEU A 239 7.19 -25.60 -15.17
C LEU A 239 8.32 -26.61 -14.88
N GLY A 240 9.54 -26.29 -15.27
CA GLY A 240 10.71 -27.15 -15.06
C GLY A 240 11.39 -26.99 -13.71
N ASP A 241 10.92 -26.09 -12.86
CA ASP A 241 11.49 -25.89 -11.53
C ASP A 241 10.94 -26.92 -10.50
N GLU A 242 11.47 -26.89 -9.27
CA GLU A 242 11.11 -27.82 -8.20
C GLU A 242 9.65 -27.71 -7.76
N HIS A 243 9.01 -26.55 -8.01
CA HIS A 243 7.62 -26.25 -7.66
C HIS A 243 6.69 -26.24 -8.87
N GLN A 244 7.17 -26.71 -10.05
CA GLN A 244 6.43 -26.71 -11.32
C GLN A 244 5.79 -25.36 -11.65
N GLY A 245 6.52 -24.25 -11.39
CA GLY A 245 6.08 -22.90 -11.62
C GLY A 245 5.17 -22.31 -10.54
N SER A 246 4.80 -23.05 -9.51
CA SER A 246 4.05 -22.49 -8.38
C SER A 246 4.95 -21.73 -7.40
N VAL A 247 4.37 -20.76 -6.69
CA VAL A 247 5.07 -19.87 -5.76
C VAL A 247 4.63 -20.18 -4.33
N PRO A 248 5.55 -20.45 -3.39
CA PRO A 248 5.19 -20.64 -1.98
C PRO A 248 4.49 -19.41 -1.39
N VAL A 249 3.46 -19.62 -0.58
CA VAL A 249 2.75 -18.52 0.12
C VAL A 249 3.70 -17.75 1.03
N ASP A 250 4.72 -18.39 1.60
CA ASP A 250 5.75 -17.74 2.41
C ASP A 250 6.55 -16.66 1.65
N ASN A 251 6.57 -16.73 0.32
CA ASN A 251 7.20 -15.71 -0.52
C ASN A 251 6.34 -14.44 -0.67
N VAL A 252 5.08 -14.46 -0.24
CA VAL A 252 4.15 -13.32 -0.39
C VAL A 252 4.57 -12.20 0.55
N VAL A 253 4.78 -11.02 -0.02
CA VAL A 253 5.10 -9.79 0.70
C VAL A 253 3.82 -9.07 1.15
N GLY A 254 2.78 -9.07 0.30
CA GLY A 254 1.48 -8.48 0.62
C GLY A 254 0.58 -8.29 -0.59
N LYS A 255 -0.65 -7.85 -0.32
CA LYS A 255 -1.71 -7.57 -1.31
C LYS A 255 -1.60 -6.14 -1.84
N VAL A 256 -1.70 -5.98 -3.16
CA VAL A 256 -1.80 -4.67 -3.80
C VAL A 256 -3.20 -4.12 -3.57
N GLN A 257 -3.31 -3.02 -2.83
CA GLN A 257 -4.60 -2.43 -2.50
C GLN A 257 -4.96 -1.26 -3.43
N ALA A 258 -3.99 -0.45 -3.80
CA ALA A 258 -4.27 0.76 -4.56
C ALA A 258 -3.05 1.27 -5.34
N ILE A 259 -3.32 1.97 -6.43
CA ILE A 259 -2.38 2.85 -7.11
C ILE A 259 -2.43 4.20 -6.42
N ILE A 260 -1.29 4.71 -5.96
CA ILE A 260 -1.17 6.00 -5.26
C ILE A 260 -0.53 7.10 -6.12
N LEU A 261 0.16 6.74 -7.17
CA LEU A 261 0.74 7.63 -8.19
C LEU A 261 0.82 6.90 -9.53
N PRO A 262 0.72 7.62 -10.66
CA PRO A 262 0.49 9.06 -10.81
C PRO A 262 -0.93 9.46 -10.41
N PHE A 263 -1.16 10.74 -10.13
CA PHE A 263 -2.47 11.25 -9.67
C PHE A 263 -3.63 10.94 -10.63
N SER A 264 -3.34 10.79 -11.92
CA SER A 264 -4.33 10.43 -12.96
C SER A 264 -4.81 8.99 -12.88
N ARG A 265 -4.14 8.14 -12.10
CA ARG A 265 -4.43 6.70 -11.95
C ARG A 265 -4.69 6.26 -10.51
N ILE A 266 -4.84 7.23 -9.59
CA ILE A 266 -5.18 6.90 -8.19
C ILE A 266 -6.51 6.14 -8.16
N GLY A 267 -6.50 4.96 -7.53
CA GLY A 267 -7.67 4.11 -7.37
C GLY A 267 -7.33 2.79 -6.69
N GLY A 268 -8.36 2.05 -6.28
CA GLY A 268 -8.22 0.66 -5.84
C GLY A 268 -7.76 -0.24 -6.98
N VAL A 269 -7.16 -1.36 -6.65
CA VAL A 269 -6.88 -2.45 -7.60
C VAL A 269 -7.96 -3.51 -7.40
N ASP A 270 -8.66 -3.85 -8.48
CA ASP A 270 -9.76 -4.81 -8.44
C ASP A 270 -9.24 -6.24 -8.26
N ASP A 271 -9.91 -6.99 -7.41
CA ASP A 271 -9.72 -8.41 -7.10
C ASP A 271 -11.02 -9.19 -7.39
N PRO A 272 -11.40 -9.33 -8.68
CA PRO A 272 -12.63 -10.04 -9.06
C PRO A 272 -12.56 -11.52 -8.68
N ASP A 273 -13.71 -12.10 -8.35
CA ASP A 273 -13.84 -13.56 -8.25
C ASP A 273 -13.76 -14.18 -9.65
N ILE A 274 -12.54 -14.56 -10.03
CA ILE A 274 -12.24 -15.09 -11.38
C ILE A 274 -12.64 -16.55 -11.59
N GLN A 275 -13.07 -17.23 -10.53
CA GLN A 275 -13.49 -18.64 -10.55
C GLN A 275 -15.01 -18.83 -10.28
N ALA A 276 -15.78 -17.75 -10.26
CA ALA A 276 -17.22 -17.76 -9.97
C ALA A 276 -18.09 -18.54 -10.99
N ASN A 277 -17.54 -18.95 -12.14
CA ASN A 277 -18.26 -19.60 -13.25
C ASN A 277 -18.43 -21.10 -13.07
#